data_9c074b9ce1387d9e85d48838fbf48d74
#
_entry.id   9c074b9ce1387d9e85d48838fbf48d74
#
_cell.length_a   1.000
_cell.length_b   1.000
_cell.length_c   1.000
_cell.angle_alpha   90.00
_cell.angle_beta   90.00
_cell.angle_gamma   90.00
#
_symmetry.space_group_name_H-M   'P 1'
#
loop_
_entity.id
_entity.type
_entity.pdbx_description
1 polymer ?
#
loop_
_entity_poly.entity_id
_entity_poly.type
_entity_poly.pdbx_seq_one_letter_code
_entity_poly.pdbx_strand_id
1 'polypeptide(L)'
;MSADRDYTARLRAETDRGWKRRLGAQAPYRRHVRRIAEGRVLDVGCGIGRNLHHLDGRGVGVDLNPYSVEVARQQGLTVYTTDEFEISPDAAPGEYDTMLLAHVLEHMTLDQASDLVGGYLRYLCAGGRVVVIVPQEAGFASDPTHVNFLDLDEIAVIEDRNDLTRERAYSFPFPRWAGRFFKHNETVVLSRKT
;
A
#
# COMPACT_ATOMS: atom_id res chain seq x y z
N MET A 1 6.35 21.24 -4.09
CA MET A 1 5.11 22.00 -3.70
C MET A 1 4.03 21.99 -4.79
N SER A 2 4.31 22.21 -6.09
CA SER A 2 3.28 22.12 -7.16
C SER A 2 2.93 20.66 -7.49
N ALA A 3 3.92 19.80 -7.69
CA ALA A 3 3.75 18.38 -8.05
C ALA A 3 2.95 17.58 -7.01
N ASP A 4 3.14 17.83 -5.73
CA ASP A 4 2.45 17.14 -4.64
C ASP A 4 0.96 17.50 -4.58
N ARG A 5 0.63 18.78 -4.85
CA ARG A 5 -0.77 19.23 -4.96
C ARG A 5 -1.45 18.67 -6.20
N ASP A 6 -0.74 18.62 -7.32
CA ASP A 6 -1.27 18.08 -8.58
C ASP A 6 -1.51 16.56 -8.48
N TYR A 7 -0.63 15.83 -7.79
CA TYR A 7 -0.81 14.42 -7.48
C TYR A 7 -2.05 14.19 -6.61
N THR A 8 -2.17 14.92 -5.50
CA THR A 8 -3.34 14.81 -4.61
C THR A 8 -4.64 15.21 -5.31
N ALA A 9 -4.60 16.23 -6.19
CA ALA A 9 -5.76 16.64 -6.99
C ALA A 9 -6.19 15.56 -7.98
N ARG A 10 -5.25 14.82 -8.59
CA ARG A 10 -5.54 13.65 -9.45
C ARG A 10 -6.20 12.53 -8.66
N LEU A 11 -5.66 12.18 -7.49
CA LEU A 11 -6.23 11.17 -6.59
C LEU A 11 -7.67 11.54 -6.17
N ARG A 12 -7.90 12.82 -5.82
CA ARG A 12 -9.26 13.32 -5.53
C ARG A 12 -10.18 13.20 -6.73
N ALA A 13 -9.76 13.67 -7.91
CA ALA A 13 -10.57 13.61 -9.12
C ALA A 13 -10.93 12.18 -9.53
N GLU A 14 -10.04 11.22 -9.32
CA GLU A 14 -10.32 9.80 -9.51
C GLU A 14 -11.32 9.26 -8.49
N THR A 15 -11.21 9.71 -7.24
CA THR A 15 -12.14 9.32 -6.17
C THR A 15 -13.52 9.95 -6.37
N ASP A 16 -13.62 11.24 -6.73
CA ASP A 16 -14.88 11.98 -6.87
C ASP A 16 -15.67 11.59 -8.13
N ARG A 17 -15.00 11.30 -9.25
CA ARG A 17 -15.66 10.87 -10.50
C ARG A 17 -16.31 9.49 -10.42
N GLY A 18 -15.93 8.69 -9.43
CA GLY A 18 -16.28 7.28 -9.36
C GLY A 18 -17.04 6.84 -8.12
N TRP A 19 -17.13 7.64 -7.07
CA TRP A 19 -17.61 7.25 -5.75
C TRP A 19 -18.95 6.50 -5.78
N LYS A 20 -19.98 7.08 -6.37
CA LYS A 20 -21.30 6.44 -6.43
C LYS A 20 -21.42 5.28 -7.43
N ARG A 21 -20.65 5.30 -8.52
CA ARG A 21 -20.69 4.27 -9.58
C ARG A 21 -19.67 3.14 -9.35
N ARG A 22 -18.59 3.41 -8.60
CA ARG A 22 -17.52 2.46 -8.26
C ARG A 22 -17.74 1.69 -6.97
N LEU A 23 -18.71 2.04 -6.14
CA LEU A 23 -19.03 1.27 -4.92
C LEU A 23 -19.29 -0.21 -5.24
N GLY A 24 -19.92 -0.54 -6.37
CA GLY A 24 -20.07 -1.91 -6.84
C GLY A 24 -18.78 -2.50 -7.44
N ALA A 25 -18.03 -1.72 -8.21
CA ALA A 25 -16.81 -2.19 -8.87
C ALA A 25 -15.62 -2.37 -7.91
N GLN A 26 -15.57 -1.62 -6.81
CA GLN A 26 -14.54 -1.75 -5.78
C GLN A 26 -14.88 -2.78 -4.69
N ALA A 27 -16.09 -3.30 -4.67
CA ALA A 27 -16.49 -4.29 -3.67
C ALA A 27 -15.59 -5.54 -3.64
N PRO A 28 -15.17 -6.12 -4.78
CA PRO A 28 -14.21 -7.24 -4.78
C PRO A 28 -12.86 -6.85 -4.16
N TYR A 29 -12.31 -5.67 -4.52
CA TYR A 29 -11.04 -5.18 -3.99
C TYR A 29 -11.14 -4.91 -2.49
N ARG A 30 -12.18 -4.21 -2.03
CA ARG A 30 -12.44 -3.97 -0.61
C ARG A 30 -12.53 -5.27 0.18
N ARG A 31 -13.29 -6.26 -0.32
CA ARG A 31 -13.39 -7.59 0.32
C ARG A 31 -12.04 -8.29 0.36
N HIS A 32 -11.26 -8.16 -0.70
CA HIS A 32 -9.94 -8.73 -0.80
C HIS A 32 -8.98 -8.12 0.24
N VAL A 33 -8.83 -6.79 0.28
CA VAL A 33 -7.98 -6.10 1.26
C VAL A 33 -8.37 -6.44 2.69
N ARG A 34 -9.67 -6.45 3.03
CA ARG A 34 -10.15 -6.85 4.36
C ARG A 34 -9.78 -8.28 4.74
N ARG A 35 -9.63 -9.16 3.76
CA ARG A 35 -9.29 -10.58 4.00
C ARG A 35 -7.80 -10.80 4.23
N ILE A 36 -6.96 -9.99 3.62
CA ILE A 36 -5.50 -10.15 3.69
C ILE A 36 -4.84 -9.26 4.75
N ALA A 37 -5.45 -8.12 5.08
CA ALA A 37 -5.00 -7.22 6.14
C ALA A 37 -5.73 -7.56 7.45
N GLU A 38 -5.05 -8.33 8.29
CA GLU A 38 -5.56 -8.81 9.58
C GLU A 38 -5.23 -7.81 10.70
N GLY A 39 -6.06 -7.80 11.76
CA GLY A 39 -5.81 -7.03 12.97
C GLY A 39 -5.69 -5.52 12.76
N ARG A 40 -4.78 -4.89 13.51
CA ARG A 40 -4.42 -3.48 13.38
C ARG A 40 -3.45 -3.29 12.22
N VAL A 41 -3.77 -2.39 11.30
CA VAL A 41 -3.03 -2.22 10.05
C VAL A 41 -2.21 -0.92 10.05
N LEU A 42 -0.95 -1.00 9.62
CA LEU A 42 -0.13 0.14 9.24
C LEU A 42 -0.10 0.22 7.70
N ASP A 43 -0.79 1.21 7.13
CA ASP A 43 -0.86 1.45 5.68
C ASP A 43 0.25 2.44 5.29
N VAL A 44 1.37 1.92 4.78
CA VAL A 44 2.55 2.71 4.42
C VAL A 44 2.43 3.18 2.97
N GLY A 45 2.51 4.50 2.74
CA GLY A 45 2.18 5.13 1.47
C GLY A 45 0.66 5.16 1.24
N CYS A 46 -0.11 5.47 2.29
CA CYS A 46 -1.57 5.38 2.28
C CYS A 46 -2.28 6.37 1.33
N GLY A 47 -1.57 7.37 0.80
CA GLY A 47 -2.15 8.45 0.00
C GLY A 47 -3.30 9.15 0.73
N ILE A 48 -4.43 9.28 0.07
CA ILE A 48 -5.66 9.85 0.65
C ILE A 48 -6.47 8.85 1.51
N GLY A 49 -5.88 7.72 1.91
CA GLY A 49 -6.48 6.75 2.83
C GLY A 49 -7.47 5.76 2.21
N ARG A 50 -7.38 5.46 0.91
CA ARG A 50 -8.33 4.56 0.24
C ARG A 50 -8.41 3.18 0.89
N ASN A 51 -7.27 2.58 1.25
CA ASN A 51 -7.25 1.27 1.89
C ASN A 51 -7.77 1.32 3.33
N LEU A 52 -7.47 2.38 4.07
CA LEU A 52 -8.03 2.61 5.40
C LEU A 52 -9.55 2.70 5.38
N HIS A 53 -10.15 3.35 4.37
CA HIS A 53 -11.60 3.32 4.15
C HIS A 53 -12.11 1.90 3.87
N HIS A 54 -11.37 1.11 3.10
CA HIS A 54 -11.74 -0.29 2.86
C HIS A 54 -11.68 -1.13 4.12
N LEU A 55 -10.82 -0.76 5.07
CA LEU A 55 -10.65 -1.40 6.38
C LEU A 55 -11.55 -0.83 7.47
N ASP A 56 -12.51 0.05 7.14
CA ASP A 56 -13.40 0.74 8.10
C ASP A 56 -12.62 1.53 9.16
N GLY A 57 -11.48 2.12 8.79
CA GLY A 57 -10.61 2.87 9.70
C GLY A 57 -9.81 2.02 10.69
N ARG A 58 -9.73 0.69 10.52
CA ARG A 58 -8.95 -0.21 11.38
C ARG A 58 -7.46 -0.12 11.10
N GLY A 59 -6.85 0.98 11.45
CA GLY A 59 -5.41 1.16 11.24
C GLY A 59 -4.99 2.61 11.21
N VAL A 60 -3.72 2.77 10.94
CA VAL A 60 -3.04 4.05 10.83
C VAL A 60 -2.38 4.13 9.46
N GLY A 61 -2.47 5.28 8.82
CA GLY A 61 -1.80 5.55 7.57
C GLY A 61 -0.56 6.42 7.75
N VAL A 62 0.43 6.18 6.93
CA VAL A 62 1.60 7.05 6.80
C VAL A 62 1.82 7.39 5.34
N ASP A 63 2.05 8.66 5.04
CA ASP A 63 2.35 9.11 3.68
C ASP A 63 3.36 10.27 3.68
N LEU A 64 4.23 10.30 2.70
CA LEU A 64 5.23 11.37 2.55
C LEU A 64 4.60 12.70 2.14
N ASN A 65 3.43 12.66 1.48
CA ASN A 65 2.78 13.84 0.93
C ASN A 65 1.80 14.46 1.95
N PRO A 66 2.13 15.64 2.53
CA PRO A 66 1.30 16.27 3.56
C PRO A 66 -0.09 16.68 3.05
N TYR A 67 -0.26 16.92 1.75
CA TYR A 67 -1.58 17.24 1.18
C TYR A 67 -2.48 15.99 1.12
N SER A 68 -1.91 14.82 0.82
CA SER A 68 -2.64 13.54 0.88
C SER A 68 -3.05 13.21 2.31
N VAL A 69 -2.15 13.41 3.27
CA VAL A 69 -2.41 13.24 4.71
C VAL A 69 -3.56 14.13 5.15
N GLU A 70 -3.55 15.43 4.81
CA GLU A 70 -4.61 16.35 5.17
C GLU A 70 -5.97 15.93 4.59
N VAL A 71 -5.99 15.48 3.33
CA VAL A 71 -7.21 14.96 2.69
C VAL A 71 -7.76 13.74 3.42
N ALA A 72 -6.89 12.82 3.83
CA ALA A 72 -7.29 11.63 4.57
C ALA A 72 -7.83 11.97 5.97
N ARG A 73 -7.20 12.91 6.66
CA ARG A 73 -7.66 13.43 7.97
C ARG A 73 -9.03 14.07 7.89
N GLN A 74 -9.30 14.85 6.84
CA GLN A 74 -10.63 15.47 6.62
C GLN A 74 -11.73 14.43 6.42
N GLN A 75 -11.38 13.20 6.08
CA GLN A 75 -12.30 12.06 5.98
C GLN A 75 -12.42 11.26 7.30
N GLY A 76 -11.81 11.74 8.39
CA GLY A 76 -11.88 11.12 9.71
C GLY A 76 -10.91 9.94 9.91
N LEU A 77 -9.89 9.80 9.05
CA LEU A 77 -8.88 8.76 9.16
C LEU A 77 -7.70 9.20 10.05
N THR A 78 -7.10 8.25 10.76
CA THR A 78 -5.85 8.46 11.50
C THR A 78 -4.68 8.30 10.53
N VAL A 79 -4.08 9.40 10.11
CA VAL A 79 -2.99 9.42 9.13
C VAL A 79 -1.95 10.46 9.54
N TYR A 80 -0.69 10.15 9.30
CA TYR A 80 0.45 10.99 9.63
C TYR A 80 1.35 11.19 8.42
N THR A 81 2.09 12.31 8.38
CA THR A 81 3.32 12.35 7.59
C THR A 81 4.37 11.44 8.22
N THR A 82 5.44 11.10 7.47
CA THR A 82 6.52 10.25 7.99
C THR A 82 7.11 10.82 9.29
N ASP A 83 7.43 12.11 9.30
CA ASP A 83 8.04 12.78 10.47
C ASP A 83 7.06 12.84 11.67
N GLU A 84 5.78 13.12 11.41
CA GLU A 84 4.76 13.13 12.47
C GLU A 84 4.53 11.72 13.05
N PHE A 85 4.55 10.69 12.20
CA PHE A 85 4.36 9.32 12.66
C PHE A 85 5.45 8.91 13.65
N GLU A 86 6.72 9.20 13.37
CA GLU A 86 7.85 8.80 14.23
C GLU A 86 7.75 9.33 15.66
N ILE A 87 7.11 10.47 15.86
CA ILE A 87 6.92 11.09 17.18
C ILE A 87 5.49 10.91 17.73
N SER A 88 4.63 10.18 17.02
CA SER A 88 3.25 9.94 17.43
C SER A 88 3.16 8.80 18.46
N PRO A 89 2.08 8.73 19.24
CA PRO A 89 1.82 7.59 20.11
C PRO A 89 1.59 6.29 19.33
N ASP A 90 1.25 6.38 18.04
CA ASP A 90 1.01 5.25 17.16
C ASP A 90 2.30 4.62 16.61
N ALA A 91 3.48 5.22 16.85
CA ALA A 91 4.78 4.68 16.46
C ALA A 91 5.40 3.72 17.50
N ALA A 92 4.57 3.06 18.29
CA ALA A 92 5.07 2.09 19.26
C ALA A 92 5.52 0.79 18.57
N PRO A 93 6.67 0.21 18.96
CA PRO A 93 7.15 -1.04 18.39
C PRO A 93 6.18 -2.20 18.63
N GLY A 94 5.95 -3.02 17.59
CA GLY A 94 5.13 -4.22 17.69
C GLY A 94 3.62 -3.98 17.77
N GLU A 95 3.14 -2.78 17.50
CA GLU A 95 1.72 -2.39 17.62
C GLU A 95 0.83 -2.88 16.48
N TYR A 96 1.39 -3.28 15.35
CA TYR A 96 0.61 -3.63 14.18
C TYR A 96 0.70 -5.11 13.84
N ASP A 97 -0.44 -5.70 13.47
CA ASP A 97 -0.54 -7.08 13.01
C ASP A 97 -0.23 -7.20 11.52
N THR A 98 -0.52 -6.14 10.76
CA THR A 98 -0.27 -6.09 9.31
C THR A 98 0.36 -4.77 8.91
N MET A 99 1.42 -4.83 8.11
CA MET A 99 1.96 -3.72 7.32
C MET A 99 1.47 -3.87 5.88
N LEU A 100 0.76 -2.88 5.37
CA LEU A 100 0.24 -2.85 4.01
C LEU A 100 1.03 -1.84 3.18
N LEU A 101 1.57 -2.31 2.05
CA LEU A 101 2.25 -1.50 1.04
C LEU A 101 1.54 -1.72 -0.31
N ALA A 102 0.60 -0.86 -0.63
CA ALA A 102 -0.23 -1.00 -1.82
C ALA A 102 -0.01 0.15 -2.80
N HIS A 103 0.60 -0.13 -3.93
CA HIS A 103 0.98 0.85 -4.95
C HIS A 103 1.97 1.91 -4.43
N VAL A 104 3.05 1.45 -3.83
CA VAL A 104 4.10 2.29 -3.23
C VAL A 104 5.49 1.93 -3.77
N LEU A 105 5.82 0.64 -3.72
CA LEU A 105 7.19 0.19 -3.97
C LEU A 105 7.62 0.36 -5.43
N GLU A 106 6.69 0.38 -6.37
CA GLU A 106 6.93 0.62 -7.80
C GLU A 106 7.42 2.04 -8.13
N HIS A 107 7.25 2.98 -7.20
CA HIS A 107 7.69 4.38 -7.37
C HIS A 107 9.14 4.63 -6.95
N MET A 108 9.87 3.61 -6.54
CA MET A 108 11.23 3.73 -6.01
C MET A 108 12.15 2.63 -6.53
N THR A 109 13.46 2.81 -6.36
CA THR A 109 14.42 1.76 -6.70
C THR A 109 14.27 0.56 -5.75
N LEU A 110 14.81 -0.60 -6.15
CA LEU A 110 14.78 -1.81 -5.33
C LEU A 110 15.43 -1.60 -3.95
N ASP A 111 16.53 -0.87 -3.89
CA ASP A 111 17.21 -0.56 -2.63
C ASP A 111 16.35 0.32 -1.74
N GLN A 112 15.74 1.38 -2.28
CA GLN A 112 14.82 2.24 -1.54
C GLN A 112 13.57 1.48 -1.05
N ALA A 113 13.05 0.57 -1.87
CA ALA A 113 11.90 -0.27 -1.50
C ALA A 113 12.25 -1.21 -0.33
N SER A 114 13.45 -1.81 -0.37
CA SER A 114 13.95 -2.66 0.71
C SER A 114 14.15 -1.87 2.01
N ASP A 115 14.77 -0.69 1.92
CA ASP A 115 15.01 0.18 3.07
C ASP A 115 13.69 0.67 3.70
N LEU A 116 12.69 1.02 2.85
CA LEU A 116 11.37 1.40 3.32
C LEU A 116 10.72 0.27 4.11
N VAL A 117 10.69 -0.95 3.56
CA VAL A 117 10.14 -2.12 4.25
C VAL A 117 10.85 -2.33 5.58
N GLY A 118 12.18 -2.39 5.59
CA GLY A 118 12.99 -2.60 6.79
C GLY A 118 12.75 -1.55 7.88
N GLY A 119 12.65 -0.28 7.49
CA GLY A 119 12.42 0.83 8.42
C GLY A 119 11.10 0.72 9.19
N TYR A 120 10.06 0.16 8.56
CA TYR A 120 8.75 0.01 9.18
C TYR A 120 8.55 -1.33 9.91
N LEU A 121 9.40 -2.34 9.70
CA LEU A 121 9.27 -3.65 10.37
C LEU A 121 9.29 -3.56 11.90
N ARG A 122 9.95 -2.56 12.49
CA ARG A 122 9.98 -2.36 13.95
C ARG A 122 8.59 -2.17 14.57
N TYR A 123 7.64 -1.63 13.79
CA TYR A 123 6.27 -1.37 14.24
C TYR A 123 5.37 -2.61 14.12
N LEU A 124 5.80 -3.60 13.35
CA LEU A 124 5.07 -4.86 13.17
C LEU A 124 5.37 -5.83 14.31
N CYS A 125 4.36 -6.47 14.87
CA CYS A 125 4.52 -7.48 15.91
C CYS A 125 5.32 -8.70 15.43
N ALA A 126 5.82 -9.52 16.34
CA ALA A 126 6.45 -10.78 15.98
C ALA A 126 5.45 -11.69 15.25
N GLY A 127 5.86 -12.27 14.13
CA GLY A 127 4.99 -13.03 13.25
C GLY A 127 3.93 -12.20 12.52
N GLY A 128 4.01 -10.88 12.58
CA GLY A 128 3.10 -9.98 11.87
C GLY A 128 3.24 -10.09 10.34
N ARG A 129 2.19 -9.72 9.63
CA ARG A 129 2.11 -9.89 8.17
C ARG A 129 2.56 -8.64 7.42
N VAL A 130 3.37 -8.84 6.39
CA VAL A 130 3.66 -7.83 5.36
C VAL A 130 2.83 -8.16 4.12
N VAL A 131 2.07 -7.18 3.63
CA VAL A 131 1.26 -7.28 2.42
C VAL A 131 1.79 -6.30 1.39
N VAL A 132 2.28 -6.82 0.27
CA VAL A 132 2.72 -6.03 -0.88
C VAL A 132 1.72 -6.20 -2.01
N ILE A 133 1.23 -5.09 -2.57
CA ILE A 133 0.37 -5.06 -3.75
C ILE A 133 1.00 -4.11 -4.76
N VAL A 134 1.39 -4.65 -5.91
CA VAL A 134 2.03 -3.89 -6.99
C VAL A 134 1.34 -4.14 -8.34
N PRO A 135 1.36 -3.17 -9.26
CA PRO A 135 0.75 -3.33 -10.57
C PRO A 135 1.49 -4.38 -11.41
N GLN A 136 0.76 -5.07 -12.26
CA GLN A 136 1.35 -5.89 -13.33
C GLN A 136 1.60 -5.02 -14.58
N GLU A 137 2.08 -5.63 -15.68
CA GLU A 137 2.67 -4.92 -16.83
C GLU A 137 1.80 -3.76 -17.36
N ALA A 138 0.51 -4.01 -17.62
CA ALA A 138 -0.37 -2.96 -18.15
C ALA A 138 -0.65 -1.85 -17.12
N GLY A 139 -0.71 -2.21 -15.84
CA GLY A 139 -0.83 -1.25 -14.74
C GLY A 139 0.43 -0.42 -14.60
N PHE A 140 1.59 -1.08 -14.57
CA PHE A 140 2.89 -0.43 -14.49
C PHE A 140 3.11 0.56 -15.63
N ALA A 141 2.86 0.15 -16.87
CA ALA A 141 3.03 1.00 -18.05
C ALA A 141 2.02 2.18 -18.13
N SER A 142 0.96 2.16 -17.32
CA SER A 142 -0.09 3.20 -17.36
C SER A 142 0.25 4.46 -16.56
N ASP A 143 1.28 4.43 -15.72
CA ASP A 143 1.70 5.56 -14.90
C ASP A 143 3.19 5.87 -15.14
N PRO A 144 3.54 7.08 -15.65
CA PRO A 144 4.93 7.46 -15.91
C PRO A 144 5.75 7.71 -14.64
N THR A 145 5.14 7.69 -13.45
CA THR A 145 5.85 7.84 -12.17
C THR A 145 6.37 6.52 -11.63
N HIS A 146 6.04 5.40 -12.25
CA HIS A 146 6.59 4.10 -11.90
C HIS A 146 8.06 4.01 -12.33
N VAL A 147 8.93 3.67 -11.40
CA VAL A 147 10.39 3.63 -11.58
C VAL A 147 10.88 2.21 -11.79
N ASN A 148 10.34 1.26 -11.02
CA ASN A 148 10.81 -0.12 -11.04
C ASN A 148 9.62 -1.09 -11.15
N PHE A 149 9.67 -1.99 -12.14
CA PHE A 149 8.70 -3.07 -12.27
C PHE A 149 9.05 -4.20 -11.31
N LEU A 150 8.28 -4.32 -10.25
CA LEU A 150 8.50 -5.34 -9.23
C LEU A 150 7.78 -6.64 -9.59
N ASP A 151 8.53 -7.62 -10.05
CA ASP A 151 8.05 -8.99 -10.18
C ASP A 151 8.31 -9.82 -8.89
N LEU A 152 8.07 -11.12 -8.95
CA LEU A 152 8.25 -11.99 -7.78
C LEU A 152 9.70 -12.21 -7.38
N ASP A 153 10.64 -12.04 -8.30
CA ASP A 153 12.07 -12.22 -8.04
C ASP A 153 12.63 -10.98 -7.33
N GLU A 154 12.22 -9.77 -7.76
CA GLU A 154 12.59 -8.53 -7.08
C GLU A 154 11.95 -8.41 -5.70
N ILE A 155 10.69 -8.83 -5.56
CA ILE A 155 10.05 -8.90 -4.24
C ILE A 155 10.77 -9.92 -3.34
N ALA A 156 11.28 -11.03 -3.88
CA ALA A 156 12.08 -11.99 -3.11
C ALA A 156 13.37 -11.36 -2.56
N VAL A 157 14.02 -10.49 -3.32
CA VAL A 157 15.21 -9.74 -2.84
C VAL A 157 14.84 -8.84 -1.66
N ILE A 158 13.68 -8.17 -1.72
CA ILE A 158 13.19 -7.35 -0.59
C ILE A 158 12.92 -8.23 0.64
N GLU A 159 12.29 -9.39 0.45
CA GLU A 159 12.01 -10.34 1.51
C GLU A 159 13.29 -10.87 2.17
N ASP A 160 14.26 -11.32 1.36
CA ASP A 160 15.53 -11.84 1.84
C ASP A 160 16.33 -10.81 2.64
N ARG A 161 16.37 -9.56 2.17
CA ARG A 161 17.06 -8.45 2.87
C ARG A 161 16.43 -8.07 4.20
N ASN A 162 15.16 -8.40 4.39
CA ASN A 162 14.37 -8.00 5.54
C ASN A 162 13.93 -9.18 6.42
N ASP A 163 14.53 -10.36 6.25
CA ASP A 163 14.21 -11.59 7.00
C ASP A 163 12.70 -11.90 7.00
N LEU A 164 12.06 -11.75 5.82
CA LEU A 164 10.65 -12.07 5.64
C LEU A 164 10.47 -13.44 5.00
N THR A 165 9.51 -14.21 5.50
CA THR A 165 9.15 -15.51 4.92
C THR A 165 7.87 -15.39 4.10
N ARG A 166 7.94 -15.66 2.78
CA ARG A 166 6.78 -15.63 1.90
C ARG A 166 5.79 -16.74 2.24
N GLU A 167 4.56 -16.35 2.55
CA GLU A 167 3.44 -17.28 2.76
C GLU A 167 2.70 -17.57 1.46
N ARG A 168 2.49 -16.53 0.65
CA ARG A 168 1.67 -16.63 -0.56
C ARG A 168 1.99 -15.52 -1.55
N ALA A 169 1.96 -15.87 -2.84
CA ALA A 169 1.96 -14.90 -3.94
C ALA A 169 0.89 -15.28 -4.97
N TYR A 170 0.15 -14.30 -5.50
CA TYR A 170 -0.90 -14.53 -6.49
C TYR A 170 -1.26 -13.25 -7.24
N SER A 171 -2.02 -13.41 -8.31
CA SER A 171 -2.59 -12.30 -9.08
C SER A 171 -4.03 -12.02 -8.65
N PHE A 172 -4.43 -10.75 -8.66
CA PHE A 172 -5.79 -10.29 -8.35
C PHE A 172 -6.17 -9.11 -9.26
N PRO A 173 -7.44 -8.99 -9.72
CA PRO A 173 -8.55 -9.92 -9.52
C PRO A 173 -8.54 -11.12 -10.47
N PHE A 174 -7.72 -11.09 -11.51
CA PHE A 174 -7.67 -12.12 -12.54
C PHE A 174 -6.35 -12.90 -12.52
N PRO A 175 -6.25 -14.05 -13.23
CA PRO A 175 -4.99 -14.79 -13.36
C PRO A 175 -3.86 -13.94 -13.95
N ARG A 176 -2.61 -14.32 -13.69
CA ARG A 176 -1.39 -13.58 -14.03
C ARG A 176 -1.32 -13.08 -15.48
N TRP A 177 -1.78 -13.90 -16.44
CA TRP A 177 -1.77 -13.53 -17.86
C TRP A 177 -2.60 -12.30 -18.19
N ALA A 178 -3.64 -11.99 -17.39
CA ALA A 178 -4.51 -10.85 -17.59
C ALA A 178 -3.79 -9.51 -17.34
N GLY A 179 -2.72 -9.51 -16.54
CA GLY A 179 -1.93 -8.32 -16.23
C GLY A 179 -1.25 -7.68 -17.44
N ARG A 180 -1.09 -8.43 -18.53
CA ARG A 180 -0.57 -7.89 -19.80
C ARG A 180 -1.54 -6.95 -20.52
N PHE A 181 -2.82 -7.03 -20.20
CA PHE A 181 -3.90 -6.32 -20.92
C PHE A 181 -4.80 -5.51 -19.99
N PHE A 182 -4.92 -5.90 -18.74
CA PHE A 182 -5.83 -5.29 -17.78
C PHE A 182 -5.04 -4.54 -16.71
N LYS A 183 -5.06 -3.21 -16.78
CA LYS A 183 -4.25 -2.32 -15.92
C LYS A 183 -4.53 -2.41 -14.42
N HIS A 184 -5.67 -2.97 -14.03
CA HIS A 184 -6.03 -3.16 -12.62
C HIS A 184 -5.78 -4.59 -12.14
N ASN A 185 -4.98 -5.36 -12.88
CA ASN A 185 -4.48 -6.64 -12.38
C ASN A 185 -3.18 -6.41 -11.61
N GLU A 186 -3.11 -6.99 -10.44
CA GLU A 186 -2.07 -6.72 -9.44
C GLU A 186 -1.37 -8.02 -9.06
N THR A 187 -0.11 -7.91 -8.68
CA THR A 187 0.61 -8.97 -7.95
C THR A 187 0.44 -8.70 -6.47
N VAL A 188 0.01 -9.71 -5.73
CA VAL A 188 -0.19 -9.65 -4.28
C VAL A 188 0.75 -10.66 -3.63
N VAL A 189 1.58 -10.19 -2.70
CA VAL A 189 2.49 -11.01 -1.92
C VAL A 189 2.19 -10.84 -0.44
N LEU A 190 2.07 -11.96 0.25
CA LEU A 190 1.89 -12.05 1.69
C LEU A 190 3.13 -12.70 2.29
N SER A 191 3.75 -12.02 3.25
CA SER A 191 4.96 -12.52 3.93
C SER A 191 4.83 -12.33 5.44
N ARG A 192 5.60 -13.08 6.21
CA ARG A 192 5.66 -12.99 7.67
C ARG A 192 7.00 -12.44 8.11
N LYS A 193 6.95 -11.58 9.12
CA LYS A 193 8.11 -11.20 9.89
C LYS A 193 8.53 -12.40 10.75
N THR A 194 9.76 -12.88 10.58
CA THR A 194 10.37 -13.93 11.39
C THR A 194 10.79 -13.44 12.76
#